data_096f2753adc4ed0127f9663c46031b0c
#
_entry.id   096f2753adc4ed0127f9663c46031b0c
#
_cell.length_a   1.000
_cell.length_b   1.000
_cell.length_c   1.000
_cell.angle_alpha   90.00
_cell.angle_beta   90.00
_cell.angle_gamma   90.00
#
_symmetry.space_group_name_H-M   'P 1'
#
loop_
_entity.id
_entity.type
_entity.pdbx_description
1 polymer ?
#
loop_
_entity_poly.entity_id
_entity_poly.type
_entity_poly.pdbx_seq_one_letter_code
_entity_poly.pdbx_strand_id
1 'polypeptide(L)'
;MSRYLRAEWTKLRTAPETLWLPLGIVLATVAVGLVVAVNIPCPGAHCGGDPTKAGLTGVQLGQAVVAILAVLAVGGEYGTGMIHGTLAAMPRRWGVLAAKAAVVTAVVTPAATVAVAVSALAGRRILPAEAALRTVLRATGGSVLYLMLIGLLALGVATLVRNAAAAIGVVLALLYLFPILAAAAPDPDWERHLLQAGPMTAGLAVQATTGLDRLPIGPWAGLGVTAAWALGALLVGTAALAARDA
;
A
#
# COMPACT_ATOMS: atom_id res chain seq x y z
N MET A 1 -22.64 -9.07 11.18
CA MET A 1 -21.33 -8.40 11.00
C MET A 1 -20.37 -8.71 12.16
N SER A 2 -20.77 -8.66 13.43
CA SER A 2 -19.87 -8.93 14.56
C SER A 2 -19.27 -10.37 14.59
N ARG A 3 -20.01 -11.39 14.14
CA ARG A 3 -19.51 -12.79 14.09
C ARG A 3 -18.41 -12.97 13.02
N TYR A 4 -18.55 -12.35 11.85
CA TYR A 4 -17.56 -12.37 10.77
C TYR A 4 -16.24 -11.71 11.23
N LEU A 5 -16.33 -10.52 11.81
CA LEU A 5 -15.16 -9.79 12.32
C LEU A 5 -14.44 -10.55 13.44
N ARG A 6 -15.18 -11.17 14.37
CA ARG A 6 -14.57 -11.96 15.44
C ARG A 6 -13.82 -13.18 14.91
N ALA A 7 -14.42 -13.90 13.94
CA ALA A 7 -13.78 -15.07 13.34
C ALA A 7 -12.47 -14.68 12.62
N GLU A 8 -12.51 -13.65 11.78
CA GLU A 8 -11.32 -13.16 11.06
C GLU A 8 -10.25 -12.60 12.02
N TRP A 9 -10.67 -11.86 13.04
CA TRP A 9 -9.75 -11.34 14.05
C TRP A 9 -9.05 -12.46 14.85
N THR A 10 -9.78 -13.52 15.20
CA THR A 10 -9.21 -14.66 15.91
C THR A 10 -8.19 -15.40 15.04
N LYS A 11 -8.51 -15.64 13.76
CA LYS A 11 -7.57 -16.26 12.79
C LYS A 11 -6.27 -15.46 12.70
N LEU A 12 -6.36 -14.14 12.57
CA LEU A 12 -5.18 -13.29 12.49
C LEU A 12 -4.35 -13.31 13.77
N ARG A 13 -4.95 -13.31 14.95
CA ARG A 13 -4.21 -13.36 16.22
C ARG A 13 -3.50 -14.69 16.46
N THR A 14 -3.94 -15.76 15.84
CA THR A 14 -3.33 -17.09 15.97
C THR A 14 -2.31 -17.39 14.88
N ALA A 15 -2.28 -16.60 13.80
CA ALA A 15 -1.31 -16.75 12.72
C ALA A 15 0.00 -15.98 13.08
N PRO A 16 1.16 -16.64 13.12
CA PRO A 16 2.44 -16.00 13.47
C PRO A 16 2.81 -14.87 12.51
N GLU A 17 2.38 -14.96 11.25
CA GLU A 17 2.61 -13.95 10.22
C GLU A 17 2.02 -12.58 10.58
N THR A 18 0.95 -12.56 11.38
CA THR A 18 0.25 -11.33 11.79
C THR A 18 1.07 -10.46 12.74
N LEU A 19 2.04 -11.01 13.44
CA LEU A 19 2.94 -10.25 14.32
C LEU A 19 4.17 -9.75 13.56
N TRP A 20 4.75 -10.61 12.71
CA TRP A 20 6.00 -10.29 12.01
C TRP A 20 5.80 -9.36 10.83
N LEU A 21 4.68 -9.47 10.08
CA LEU A 21 4.45 -8.64 8.91
C LEU A 21 4.21 -7.15 9.25
N PRO A 22 3.41 -6.76 10.26
CA PRO A 22 3.32 -5.37 10.70
C PRO A 22 4.65 -4.81 11.17
N LEU A 23 5.45 -5.60 11.89
CA LEU A 23 6.81 -5.22 12.25
C LEU A 23 7.68 -5.04 11.00
N GLY A 24 7.56 -5.94 10.03
CA GLY A 24 8.23 -5.84 8.72
C GLY A 24 7.87 -4.56 7.96
N ILE A 25 6.61 -4.13 7.99
CA ILE A 25 6.17 -2.85 7.40
C ILE A 25 6.95 -1.69 8.03
N VAL A 26 7.00 -1.66 9.37
CA VAL A 26 7.69 -0.59 10.10
C VAL A 26 9.19 -0.63 9.79
N LEU A 27 9.84 -1.78 9.94
CA LEU A 27 11.28 -1.92 9.73
C LEU A 27 11.68 -1.59 8.29
N ALA A 28 10.99 -2.13 7.28
CA ALA A 28 11.30 -1.88 5.89
C ALA A 28 11.14 -0.40 5.51
N THR A 29 10.02 0.22 5.95
CA THR A 29 9.74 1.62 5.67
C THR A 29 10.77 2.54 6.34
N VAL A 30 11.05 2.33 7.63
CA VAL A 30 11.97 3.18 8.39
C VAL A 30 13.41 2.99 7.91
N ALA A 31 13.86 1.75 7.74
CA ALA A 31 15.24 1.48 7.32
C ALA A 31 15.57 2.11 5.97
N VAL A 32 14.71 1.93 4.96
CA VAL A 32 14.93 2.52 3.64
C VAL A 32 14.82 4.04 3.68
N GLY A 33 13.84 4.59 4.40
CA GLY A 33 13.72 6.04 4.59
C GLY A 33 14.97 6.66 5.21
N LEU A 34 15.53 6.02 6.24
CA LEU A 34 16.79 6.45 6.89
C LEU A 34 17.99 6.36 5.94
N VAL A 35 18.15 5.23 5.25
CA VAL A 35 19.26 5.06 4.30
C VAL A 35 19.22 6.13 3.23
N VAL A 36 18.05 6.43 2.67
CA VAL A 36 17.90 7.49 1.67
C VAL A 36 18.19 8.86 2.27
N ALA A 37 17.65 9.17 3.45
CA ALA A 37 17.84 10.47 4.09
C ALA A 37 19.31 10.76 4.42
N VAL A 38 20.07 9.77 4.86
CA VAL A 38 21.51 9.92 5.20
C VAL A 38 22.38 10.10 3.95
N ASN A 39 21.96 9.53 2.81
CA ASN A 39 22.75 9.59 1.56
C ASN A 39 22.40 10.78 0.65
N ILE A 40 21.43 11.62 1.03
CA ILE A 40 21.13 12.82 0.24
C ILE A 40 22.16 13.90 0.55
N PRO A 41 22.90 14.38 -0.46
CA PRO A 41 23.83 15.48 -0.27
C PRO A 41 23.07 16.78 -0.01
N CYS A 42 23.29 17.39 1.14
CA CYS A 42 22.75 18.70 1.49
C CYS A 42 23.90 19.70 1.65
N PRO A 43 24.35 20.38 0.59
CA PRO A 43 25.37 21.42 0.70
C PRO A 43 24.78 22.66 1.37
N GLY A 44 25.07 22.85 2.66
CA GLY A 44 24.57 23.97 3.47
C GLY A 44 23.10 23.82 3.89
N ALA A 45 22.34 24.91 3.87
CA ALA A 45 20.94 24.94 4.29
C ALA A 45 19.94 24.40 3.24
N HIS A 46 20.39 24.07 2.04
CA HIS A 46 19.54 23.66 0.91
C HIS A 46 19.88 22.25 0.49
N CYS A 47 18.90 21.34 0.61
CA CYS A 47 19.00 20.01 0.03
C CYS A 47 18.47 20.02 -1.42
N GLY A 48 19.14 19.29 -2.31
CA GLY A 48 18.64 19.09 -3.67
C GLY A 48 17.39 18.22 -3.66
N GLY A 49 16.21 18.82 -3.85
CA GLY A 49 14.94 18.09 -3.95
C GLY A 49 13.96 18.33 -2.81
N ASP A 50 13.07 17.38 -2.58
CA ASP A 50 12.03 17.42 -1.55
C ASP A 50 12.45 16.58 -0.33
N PRO A 51 12.91 17.20 0.78
CA PRO A 51 13.42 16.47 1.94
C PRO A 51 12.36 15.61 2.63
N THR A 52 11.10 16.05 2.64
CA THR A 52 10.00 15.29 3.23
C THR A 52 9.71 14.03 2.42
N LYS A 53 9.63 14.17 1.10
CA LYS A 53 9.44 13.05 0.17
C LYS A 53 10.59 12.05 0.29
N ALA A 54 11.83 12.55 0.41
CA ALA A 54 13.01 11.73 0.58
C ALA A 54 12.95 10.87 1.85
N GLY A 55 12.58 11.45 2.99
CA GLY A 55 12.38 10.73 4.24
C GLY A 55 11.27 9.68 4.16
N LEU A 56 10.27 9.88 3.29
CA LEU A 56 9.15 8.96 3.09
C LEU A 56 9.39 7.93 1.96
N THR A 57 10.55 7.93 1.31
CA THR A 57 10.87 6.98 0.22
C THR A 57 10.74 5.51 0.65
N GLY A 58 10.98 5.22 1.94
CA GLY A 58 10.81 3.89 2.49
C GLY A 58 9.40 3.29 2.35
N VAL A 59 8.37 4.12 2.15
CA VAL A 59 7.00 3.67 1.85
C VAL A 59 6.95 2.82 0.57
N GLN A 60 7.86 3.06 -0.38
CA GLN A 60 7.96 2.26 -1.61
C GLN A 60 8.31 0.79 -1.33
N LEU A 61 9.11 0.50 -0.31
CA LEU A 61 9.38 -0.88 0.10
C LEU A 61 8.31 -1.39 1.07
N GLY A 62 7.84 -0.53 1.98
CA GLY A 62 6.77 -0.85 2.92
C GLY A 62 5.50 -1.34 2.25
N GLN A 63 5.14 -0.77 1.08
CA GLN A 63 3.99 -1.22 0.30
C GLN A 63 4.07 -2.69 -0.16
N ALA A 64 5.28 -3.19 -0.45
CA ALA A 64 5.46 -4.59 -0.82
C ALA A 64 5.13 -5.51 0.36
N VAL A 65 5.57 -5.15 1.56
CA VAL A 65 5.25 -5.92 2.78
C VAL A 65 3.75 -5.86 3.08
N VAL A 66 3.12 -4.69 2.92
CA VAL A 66 1.66 -4.53 3.03
C VAL A 66 0.91 -5.41 2.03
N ALA A 67 1.38 -5.44 0.77
CA ALA A 67 0.78 -6.27 -0.27
C ALA A 67 0.88 -7.76 0.08
N ILE A 68 2.05 -8.23 0.54
CA ILE A 68 2.27 -9.61 0.97
C ILE A 68 1.32 -9.94 2.15
N LEU A 69 1.23 -9.09 3.17
CA LEU A 69 0.33 -9.28 4.31
C LEU A 69 -1.12 -9.46 3.85
N ALA A 70 -1.60 -8.56 2.99
CA ALA A 70 -2.97 -8.59 2.51
C ALA A 70 -3.27 -9.82 1.64
N VAL A 71 -2.30 -10.25 0.82
CA VAL A 71 -2.41 -11.48 0.03
C VAL A 71 -2.45 -12.71 0.93
N LEU A 72 -1.58 -12.80 1.94
CA LEU A 72 -1.53 -13.95 2.84
C LEU A 72 -2.80 -14.07 3.71
N ALA A 73 -3.42 -12.95 4.08
CA ALA A 73 -4.70 -12.94 4.79
C ALA A 73 -5.85 -13.68 4.06
N VAL A 74 -5.72 -13.86 2.74
CA VAL A 74 -6.67 -14.63 1.91
C VAL A 74 -6.04 -15.90 1.39
N GLY A 75 -4.82 -15.80 0.87
CA GLY A 75 -4.12 -16.89 0.20
C GLY A 75 -3.86 -18.10 1.09
N GLY A 76 -3.65 -17.89 2.40
CA GLY A 76 -3.51 -18.95 3.38
C GLY A 76 -4.76 -19.84 3.49
N GLU A 77 -5.95 -19.27 3.33
CA GLU A 77 -7.20 -20.04 3.38
C GLU A 77 -7.42 -20.89 2.11
N TYR A 78 -6.98 -20.39 0.95
CA TYR A 78 -7.02 -21.18 -0.28
C TYR A 78 -6.01 -22.33 -0.25
N GLY A 79 -4.80 -22.09 0.27
CA GLY A 79 -3.76 -23.13 0.37
C GLY A 79 -4.10 -24.27 1.33
N THR A 80 -4.83 -23.98 2.40
CA THR A 80 -5.26 -24.99 3.42
C THR A 80 -6.65 -25.57 3.16
N GLY A 81 -7.38 -25.08 2.16
CA GLY A 81 -8.76 -25.47 1.88
C GLY A 81 -9.78 -24.94 2.92
N MET A 82 -9.36 -24.13 3.89
CA MET A 82 -10.25 -23.54 4.91
C MET A 82 -11.31 -22.60 4.31
N ILE A 83 -11.09 -22.12 3.08
CA ILE A 83 -12.05 -21.25 2.39
C ILE A 83 -13.42 -21.92 2.23
N HIS A 84 -13.47 -23.24 1.97
CA HIS A 84 -14.71 -24.01 1.83
C HIS A 84 -15.52 -24.01 3.15
N GLY A 85 -14.83 -24.20 4.29
CA GLY A 85 -15.46 -24.12 5.62
C GLY A 85 -15.96 -22.72 5.95
N THR A 86 -15.17 -21.69 5.56
CA THR A 86 -15.55 -20.28 5.76
C THR A 86 -16.80 -19.92 4.95
N LEU A 87 -16.87 -20.33 3.68
CA LEU A 87 -18.02 -20.07 2.82
C LEU A 87 -19.26 -20.88 3.18
N ALA A 88 -19.09 -22.11 3.66
CA ALA A 88 -20.20 -22.94 4.17
C ALA A 88 -20.84 -22.33 5.44
N ALA A 89 -20.00 -21.81 6.35
CA ALA A 89 -20.46 -21.15 7.57
C ALA A 89 -21.04 -19.76 7.34
N MET A 90 -20.71 -19.12 6.22
CA MET A 90 -21.01 -17.71 5.91
C MET A 90 -21.60 -17.57 4.52
N PRO A 91 -22.93 -17.69 4.32
CA PRO A 91 -23.57 -17.75 2.99
C PRO A 91 -23.47 -16.44 2.20
N ARG A 92 -23.20 -15.31 2.86
CA ARG A 92 -23.04 -14.00 2.20
C ARG A 92 -21.58 -13.76 1.84
N ARG A 93 -21.16 -14.15 0.65
CA ARG A 93 -19.75 -14.10 0.17
C ARG A 93 -19.13 -12.69 0.22
N TRP A 94 -19.89 -11.65 -0.11
CA TRP A 94 -19.46 -10.27 0.02
C TRP A 94 -19.14 -9.85 1.47
N GLY A 95 -19.86 -10.43 2.46
CA GLY A 95 -19.63 -10.18 3.88
C GLY A 95 -18.29 -10.72 4.36
N VAL A 96 -17.82 -11.83 3.80
CA VAL A 96 -16.49 -12.41 4.09
C VAL A 96 -15.40 -11.46 3.60
N LEU A 97 -15.48 -10.99 2.35
CA LEU A 97 -14.47 -10.06 1.81
C LEU A 97 -14.49 -8.72 2.55
N ALA A 98 -15.67 -8.20 2.89
CA ALA A 98 -15.79 -6.97 3.68
C ALA A 98 -15.17 -7.13 5.09
N ALA A 99 -15.34 -8.28 5.74
CA ALA A 99 -14.71 -8.56 7.03
C ALA A 99 -13.19 -8.65 6.90
N LYS A 100 -12.67 -9.32 5.86
CA LYS A 100 -11.23 -9.38 5.58
C LYS A 100 -10.66 -7.98 5.27
N ALA A 101 -11.34 -7.18 4.46
CA ALA A 101 -10.95 -5.81 4.18
C ALA A 101 -10.87 -4.96 5.47
N ALA A 102 -11.88 -5.07 6.35
CA ALA A 102 -11.88 -4.37 7.62
C ALA A 102 -10.72 -4.79 8.53
N VAL A 103 -10.42 -6.09 8.58
CA VAL A 103 -9.34 -6.62 9.42
C VAL A 103 -7.96 -6.26 8.85
N VAL A 104 -7.75 -6.38 7.55
CA VAL A 104 -6.51 -5.93 6.88
C VAL A 104 -6.30 -4.43 7.13
N THR A 105 -7.34 -3.61 6.97
CA THR A 105 -7.28 -2.16 7.27
C THR A 105 -6.93 -1.91 8.74
N ALA A 106 -7.54 -2.65 9.68
CA ALA A 106 -7.28 -2.50 11.10
C ALA A 106 -5.84 -2.87 11.51
N VAL A 107 -5.19 -3.78 10.79
CA VAL A 107 -3.78 -4.17 11.03
C VAL A 107 -2.81 -3.23 10.30
N VAL A 108 -3.08 -2.92 9.04
CA VAL A 108 -2.18 -2.08 8.21
C VAL A 108 -2.16 -0.65 8.71
N THR A 109 -3.31 -0.06 9.08
CA THR A 109 -3.37 1.37 9.46
C THR A 109 -2.45 1.71 10.64
N PRO A 110 -2.47 1.03 11.80
CA PRO A 110 -1.56 1.35 12.89
C PRO A 110 -0.09 1.10 12.53
N ALA A 111 0.22 0.02 11.82
CA ALA A 111 1.59 -0.25 11.39
C ALA A 111 2.10 0.82 10.42
N ALA A 112 1.30 1.21 9.43
CA ALA A 112 1.61 2.29 8.50
C ALA A 112 1.76 3.63 9.21
N THR A 113 0.88 3.93 10.18
CA THR A 113 0.96 5.18 10.96
C THR A 113 2.28 5.26 11.73
N VAL A 114 2.65 4.20 12.43
CA VAL A 114 3.93 4.15 13.15
C VAL A 114 5.11 4.26 12.18
N ALA A 115 5.11 3.48 11.09
CA ALA A 115 6.16 3.49 10.09
C ALA A 115 6.38 4.88 9.48
N VAL A 116 5.30 5.51 9.01
CA VAL A 116 5.33 6.82 8.37
C VAL A 116 5.70 7.92 9.36
N ALA A 117 5.15 7.87 10.59
CA ALA A 117 5.47 8.86 11.63
C ALA A 117 6.95 8.80 12.02
N VAL A 118 7.49 7.61 12.26
CA VAL A 118 8.91 7.42 12.58
C VAL A 118 9.79 7.88 11.42
N SER A 119 9.47 7.50 10.18
CA SER A 119 10.22 7.94 9.00
C SER A 119 10.19 9.45 8.81
N ALA A 120 9.03 10.09 9.00
CA ALA A 120 8.90 11.53 8.90
C ALA A 120 9.68 12.28 10.00
N LEU A 121 9.61 11.79 11.24
CA LEU A 121 10.36 12.38 12.36
C LEU A 121 11.88 12.20 12.18
N ALA A 122 12.33 11.04 11.76
CA ALA A 122 13.73 10.77 11.49
C ALA A 122 14.25 11.61 10.31
N GLY A 123 13.48 11.68 9.21
CA GLY A 123 13.80 12.51 8.06
C GLY A 123 13.99 13.98 8.45
N ARG A 124 13.08 14.54 9.27
CA ARG A 124 13.17 15.92 9.75
C ARG A 124 14.36 16.19 10.70
N ARG A 125 14.90 15.18 11.32
CA ARG A 125 16.14 15.30 12.15
C ARG A 125 17.40 15.32 11.33
N ILE A 126 17.38 14.65 10.18
CA ILE A 126 18.55 14.48 9.29
C ILE A 126 18.57 15.57 8.22
N LEU A 127 17.40 15.88 7.64
CA LEU A 127 17.27 16.81 6.53
C LEU A 127 16.60 18.10 7.00
N PRO A 128 17.23 19.28 6.80
CA PRO A 128 16.59 20.56 7.07
C PRO A 128 15.39 20.73 6.14
N ALA A 129 14.18 20.73 6.70
CA ALA A 129 12.93 20.87 5.95
C ALA A 129 12.11 22.02 6.52
N GLU A 130 11.88 23.06 5.71
CA GLU A 130 11.04 24.22 6.05
C GLU A 130 9.58 24.05 5.55
N ALA A 131 9.15 22.81 5.29
CA ALA A 131 7.80 22.56 4.80
C ALA A 131 6.74 22.93 5.84
N ALA A 132 5.70 23.64 5.41
CA ALA A 132 4.57 23.99 6.25
C ALA A 132 3.94 22.75 6.88
N LEU A 133 3.55 22.80 8.16
CA LEU A 133 2.96 21.70 8.90
C LEU A 133 1.80 21.02 8.14
N ARG A 134 0.94 21.82 7.52
CA ARG A 134 -0.19 21.32 6.71
C ARG A 134 0.26 20.41 5.56
N THR A 135 1.35 20.75 4.90
CA THR A 135 1.91 19.99 3.78
C THR A 135 2.54 18.68 4.27
N VAL A 136 3.23 18.72 5.41
CA VAL A 136 3.79 17.53 6.05
C VAL A 136 2.68 16.59 6.52
N LEU A 137 1.63 17.11 7.14
CA LEU A 137 0.47 16.31 7.57
C LEU A 137 -0.26 15.67 6.37
N ARG A 138 -0.35 16.37 5.23
CA ARG A 138 -0.86 15.79 3.99
C ARG A 138 0.03 14.65 3.52
N ALA A 139 1.34 14.84 3.43
CA ALA A 139 2.28 13.85 2.95
C ALA A 139 2.28 12.60 3.84
N THR A 140 2.30 12.77 5.16
CA THR A 140 2.28 11.65 6.12
C THR A 140 0.93 10.95 6.16
N GLY A 141 -0.17 11.68 6.36
CA GLY A 141 -1.52 11.12 6.38
C GLY A 141 -1.90 10.46 5.04
N GLY A 142 -1.51 11.11 3.93
CA GLY A 142 -1.70 10.56 2.60
C GLY A 142 -0.91 9.27 2.35
N SER A 143 0.31 9.15 2.89
CA SER A 143 1.10 7.91 2.81
C SER A 143 0.47 6.77 3.59
N VAL A 144 -0.14 7.04 4.76
CA VAL A 144 -0.89 6.03 5.52
C VAL A 144 -2.11 5.56 4.73
N LEU A 145 -2.88 6.51 4.17
CA LEU A 145 -4.04 6.21 3.34
C LEU A 145 -3.64 5.42 2.09
N TYR A 146 -2.53 5.78 1.46
CA TYR A 146 -1.96 5.06 0.33
C TYR A 146 -1.65 3.59 0.68
N LEU A 147 -0.93 3.33 1.78
CA LEU A 147 -0.59 1.96 2.20
C LEU A 147 -1.86 1.14 2.51
N MET A 148 -2.88 1.75 3.10
CA MET A 148 -4.18 1.11 3.31
C MET A 148 -4.83 0.72 1.97
N LEU A 149 -4.83 1.60 0.97
CA LEU A 149 -5.37 1.35 -0.34
C LEU A 149 -4.60 0.24 -1.09
N ILE A 150 -3.28 0.18 -0.95
CA ILE A 150 -2.47 -0.92 -1.50
C ILE A 150 -2.82 -2.25 -0.84
N GLY A 151 -3.06 -2.27 0.47
CA GLY A 151 -3.54 -3.48 1.15
C GLY A 151 -4.90 -3.96 0.62
N LEU A 152 -5.83 -3.03 0.36
CA LEU A 152 -7.14 -3.35 -0.22
C LEU A 152 -7.03 -3.81 -1.69
N LEU A 153 -6.16 -3.19 -2.48
CA LEU A 153 -5.85 -3.64 -3.84
C LEU A 153 -5.34 -5.08 -3.83
N ALA A 154 -4.33 -5.36 -2.99
CA ALA A 154 -3.72 -6.67 -2.88
C ALA A 154 -4.72 -7.74 -2.40
N LEU A 155 -5.61 -7.40 -1.47
CA LEU A 155 -6.71 -8.25 -1.02
C LEU A 155 -7.65 -8.62 -2.19
N GLY A 156 -8.04 -7.63 -3.01
CA GLY A 156 -8.89 -7.84 -4.18
C GLY A 156 -8.24 -8.75 -5.22
N VAL A 157 -6.97 -8.52 -5.53
CA VAL A 157 -6.19 -9.38 -6.45
C VAL A 157 -6.05 -10.80 -5.91
N ALA A 158 -5.77 -10.96 -4.62
CA ALA A 158 -5.64 -12.28 -3.99
C ALA A 158 -6.92 -13.12 -4.09
N THR A 159 -8.09 -12.48 -3.91
CA THR A 159 -9.39 -13.16 -4.06
C THR A 159 -9.68 -13.60 -5.50
N LEU A 160 -9.18 -12.85 -6.47
CA LEU A 160 -9.32 -13.17 -7.90
C LEU A 160 -8.40 -14.31 -8.33
N VAL A 161 -7.13 -14.27 -7.91
CA VAL A 161 -6.07 -15.21 -8.34
C VAL A 161 -6.14 -16.54 -7.59
N ARG A 162 -6.60 -16.56 -6.33
CA ARG A 162 -6.76 -17.74 -5.47
C ARG A 162 -5.47 -18.55 -5.19
N ASN A 163 -4.33 -18.03 -5.55
CA ASN A 163 -3.02 -18.58 -5.26
C ASN A 163 -2.14 -17.48 -4.68
N ALA A 164 -1.59 -17.69 -3.48
CA ALA A 164 -0.83 -16.67 -2.77
C ALA A 164 0.42 -16.22 -3.52
N ALA A 165 1.21 -17.17 -4.04
CA ALA A 165 2.45 -16.85 -4.74
C ALA A 165 2.20 -16.07 -6.03
N ALA A 166 1.22 -16.53 -6.83
CA ALA A 166 0.83 -15.84 -8.06
C ALA A 166 0.23 -14.45 -7.77
N ALA A 167 -0.59 -14.31 -6.71
CA ALA A 167 -1.17 -13.02 -6.33
C ALA A 167 -0.11 -12.02 -5.88
N ILE A 168 0.88 -12.45 -5.09
CA ILE A 168 2.04 -11.61 -4.72
C ILE A 168 2.75 -11.14 -6.00
N GLY A 169 3.07 -12.05 -6.93
CA GLY A 169 3.73 -11.71 -8.20
C GLY A 169 2.93 -10.68 -9.00
N VAL A 170 1.61 -10.88 -9.15
CA VAL A 170 0.72 -9.96 -9.89
C VAL A 170 0.68 -8.58 -9.24
N VAL A 171 0.53 -8.52 -7.90
CA VAL A 171 0.47 -7.23 -7.20
C VAL A 171 1.80 -6.49 -7.28
N LEU A 172 2.93 -7.16 -7.06
CA LEU A 172 4.24 -6.54 -7.17
C LEU A 172 4.53 -6.08 -8.60
N ALA A 173 4.17 -6.89 -9.60
CA ALA A 173 4.26 -6.47 -10.99
C ALA A 173 3.41 -5.22 -11.26
N LEU A 174 2.15 -5.21 -10.81
CA LEU A 174 1.27 -4.05 -10.97
C LEU A 174 1.85 -2.78 -10.33
N LEU A 175 2.49 -2.89 -9.17
CA LEU A 175 3.07 -1.74 -8.48
C LEU A 175 4.34 -1.23 -9.16
N TYR A 176 5.28 -2.13 -9.47
CA TYR A 176 6.62 -1.74 -9.92
C TYR A 176 6.80 -1.70 -11.43
N LEU A 177 5.91 -2.31 -12.22
CA LEU A 177 6.02 -2.31 -13.67
C LEU A 177 5.76 -0.90 -14.27
N PHE A 178 4.78 -0.16 -13.75
CA PHE A 178 4.46 1.18 -14.26
C PHE A 178 5.65 2.17 -14.21
N PRO A 179 6.35 2.33 -13.08
CA PRO A 179 7.53 3.21 -13.06
C PRO A 179 8.67 2.70 -13.96
N ILE A 180 8.84 1.38 -14.12
CA ILE A 180 9.84 0.82 -15.02
C ILE A 180 9.50 1.13 -16.48
N LEU A 181 8.24 0.92 -16.87
CA LEU A 181 7.77 1.23 -18.21
C LEU A 181 7.83 2.74 -18.51
N ALA A 182 7.49 3.57 -17.52
CA ALA A 182 7.60 5.02 -17.67
C ALA A 182 9.05 5.46 -17.89
N ALA A 183 9.99 4.91 -17.12
CA ALA A 183 11.42 5.20 -17.30
C ALA A 183 12.00 4.72 -18.64
N ALA A 184 11.38 3.71 -19.26
CA ALA A 184 11.76 3.19 -20.57
C ALA A 184 10.99 3.83 -21.73
N ALA A 185 10.02 4.70 -21.46
CA ALA A 185 9.18 5.31 -22.49
C ALA A 185 10.00 6.33 -23.32
N PRO A 186 9.99 6.22 -24.66
CA PRO A 186 10.74 7.13 -25.51
C PRO A 186 10.07 8.51 -25.67
N ASP A 187 8.76 8.58 -25.38
CA ASP A 187 7.91 9.76 -25.56
C ASP A 187 7.50 10.31 -24.19
N PRO A 188 7.73 11.62 -23.91
CA PRO A 188 7.33 12.27 -22.67
C PRO A 188 5.82 12.21 -22.37
N ASP A 189 4.97 12.17 -23.38
CA ASP A 189 3.52 12.05 -23.19
C ASP A 189 3.14 10.64 -22.70
N TRP A 190 3.76 9.60 -23.25
CA TRP A 190 3.61 8.23 -22.76
C TRP A 190 4.14 8.06 -21.35
N GLU A 191 5.33 8.58 -21.06
CA GLU A 191 5.87 8.60 -19.69
C GLU A 191 4.85 9.20 -18.71
N ARG A 192 4.32 10.37 -19.05
CA ARG A 192 3.33 11.07 -18.21
C ARG A 192 2.07 10.24 -17.98
N HIS A 193 1.51 9.62 -19.02
CA HIS A 193 0.33 8.78 -18.90
C HIS A 193 0.57 7.55 -18.02
N LEU A 194 1.71 6.88 -18.17
CA LEU A 194 2.09 5.75 -17.33
C LEU A 194 2.23 6.15 -15.87
N LEU A 195 2.86 7.30 -15.58
CA LEU A 195 3.00 7.84 -14.23
C LEU A 195 1.64 8.22 -13.60
N GLN A 196 0.69 8.69 -14.39
CA GLN A 196 -0.66 9.03 -13.95
C GLN A 196 -1.54 7.80 -13.71
N ALA A 197 -1.39 6.76 -14.52
CA ALA A 197 -2.24 5.56 -14.48
C ALA A 197 -1.78 4.53 -13.41
N GLY A 198 -0.48 4.48 -13.11
CA GLY A 198 0.08 3.50 -12.19
C GLY A 198 -0.38 3.72 -10.75
N PRO A 199 -0.80 2.66 -10.03
CA PRO A 199 -1.28 2.78 -8.65
C PRO A 199 -0.18 3.27 -7.68
N MET A 200 1.08 2.89 -7.91
CA MET A 200 2.23 3.34 -7.11
C MET A 200 2.62 4.78 -7.48
N THR A 201 2.86 5.05 -8.75
CA THR A 201 3.37 6.34 -9.22
C THR A 201 2.41 7.48 -8.93
N ALA A 202 1.12 7.28 -9.23
CA ALA A 202 0.09 8.25 -8.92
C ALA A 202 -0.12 8.41 -7.41
N GLY A 203 -0.21 7.30 -6.66
CA GLY A 203 -0.49 7.33 -5.22
C GLY A 203 0.61 8.01 -4.40
N LEU A 204 1.88 7.79 -4.75
CA LEU A 204 3.01 8.42 -4.08
C LEU A 204 3.19 9.91 -4.38
N ALA A 205 2.44 10.47 -5.35
CA ALA A 205 2.40 11.92 -5.59
C ALA A 205 1.95 12.70 -4.33
N VAL A 206 1.21 12.07 -3.41
CA VAL A 206 0.77 12.69 -2.14
C VAL A 206 1.93 13.09 -1.24
N GLN A 207 3.10 12.44 -1.39
CA GLN A 207 4.30 12.71 -0.58
C GLN A 207 5.03 13.99 -0.97
N ALA A 208 4.81 14.50 -2.19
CA ALA A 208 5.48 15.69 -2.65
C ALA A 208 5.09 16.92 -1.81
N THR A 209 6.09 17.66 -1.31
CA THR A 209 5.88 18.88 -0.55
C THR A 209 6.35 20.14 -1.29
N THR A 210 7.15 19.96 -2.33
CA THR A 210 7.66 21.03 -3.19
C THR A 210 7.37 20.70 -4.66
N GLY A 211 7.36 21.70 -5.55
CA GLY A 211 7.20 21.52 -6.99
C GLY A 211 5.88 20.84 -7.41
N LEU A 212 4.78 21.15 -6.73
CA LEU A 212 3.48 20.51 -6.98
C LEU A 212 2.94 20.73 -8.39
N ASP A 213 3.30 21.82 -9.02
CA ASP A 213 2.98 22.22 -10.38
C ASP A 213 3.69 21.36 -11.46
N ARG A 214 4.81 20.72 -11.08
CA ARG A 214 5.60 19.85 -11.98
C ARG A 214 5.20 18.37 -11.86
N LEU A 215 4.32 18.03 -10.95
CA LEU A 215 3.87 16.65 -10.77
C LEU A 215 3.02 16.20 -11.98
N PRO A 216 3.18 14.95 -12.44
CA PRO A 216 2.31 14.39 -13.50
C PRO A 216 0.83 14.42 -13.08
N ILE A 217 0.55 14.25 -11.80
CA ILE A 217 -0.79 14.23 -11.22
C ILE A 217 -0.80 14.89 -9.84
N GLY A 218 -1.87 15.60 -9.50
CA GLY A 218 -2.00 16.23 -8.18
C GLY A 218 -2.08 15.21 -7.04
N PRO A 219 -1.63 15.60 -5.84
CA PRO A 219 -1.53 14.69 -4.68
C PRO A 219 -2.79 13.91 -4.34
N TRP A 220 -3.94 14.56 -4.30
CA TRP A 220 -5.22 13.92 -3.99
C TRP A 220 -5.80 13.14 -5.18
N ALA A 221 -5.60 13.64 -6.40
CA ALA A 221 -6.01 12.94 -7.61
C ALA A 221 -5.24 11.62 -7.76
N GLY A 222 -3.95 11.60 -7.42
CA GLY A 222 -3.14 10.38 -7.40
C GLY A 222 -3.64 9.33 -6.41
N LEU A 223 -4.05 9.74 -5.20
CA LEU A 223 -4.73 8.84 -4.26
C LEU A 223 -6.06 8.33 -4.81
N GLY A 224 -6.80 9.17 -5.55
CA GLY A 224 -8.02 8.79 -6.25
C GLY A 224 -7.79 7.68 -7.28
N VAL A 225 -6.68 7.73 -8.04
CA VAL A 225 -6.29 6.65 -8.96
C VAL A 225 -6.01 5.36 -8.19
N THR A 226 -5.24 5.41 -7.12
CA THR A 226 -4.97 4.22 -6.28
C THR A 226 -6.26 3.66 -5.68
N ALA A 227 -7.19 4.52 -5.24
CA ALA A 227 -8.50 4.10 -4.74
C ALA A 227 -9.34 3.44 -5.83
N ALA A 228 -9.32 3.94 -7.06
CA ALA A 228 -10.01 3.33 -8.19
C ALA A 228 -9.47 1.92 -8.50
N TRP A 229 -8.15 1.73 -8.46
CA TRP A 229 -7.51 0.41 -8.58
C TRP A 229 -7.94 -0.54 -7.45
N ALA A 230 -7.93 -0.08 -6.20
CA ALA A 230 -8.35 -0.88 -5.04
C ALA A 230 -9.82 -1.28 -5.11
N LEU A 231 -10.71 -0.34 -5.45
CA LEU A 231 -12.13 -0.60 -5.63
C LEU A 231 -12.40 -1.54 -6.79
N GLY A 232 -11.74 -1.34 -7.95
CA GLY A 232 -11.83 -2.22 -9.10
C GLY A 232 -11.43 -3.66 -8.75
N ALA A 233 -10.29 -3.84 -8.08
CA ALA A 233 -9.82 -5.16 -7.65
C ALA A 233 -10.80 -5.83 -6.67
N LEU A 234 -11.35 -5.10 -5.71
CA LEU A 234 -12.33 -5.62 -4.75
C LEU A 234 -13.65 -6.00 -5.43
N LEU A 235 -14.13 -5.19 -6.38
CA LEU A 235 -15.36 -5.47 -7.13
C LEU A 235 -15.19 -6.71 -8.01
N VAL A 236 -14.09 -6.81 -8.75
CA VAL A 236 -13.80 -7.98 -9.59
C VAL A 236 -13.57 -9.23 -8.73
N GLY A 237 -12.87 -9.09 -7.59
CA GLY A 237 -12.69 -10.17 -6.62
C GLY A 237 -14.01 -10.67 -6.03
N THR A 238 -14.94 -9.77 -5.67
CA THR A 238 -16.28 -10.15 -5.19
C THR A 238 -17.11 -10.83 -6.28
N ALA A 239 -17.08 -10.32 -7.50
CA ALA A 239 -17.76 -10.93 -8.63
C ALA A 239 -17.22 -12.35 -8.92
N ALA A 240 -15.90 -12.53 -8.87
CA ALA A 240 -15.26 -13.84 -9.04
C ALA A 240 -15.63 -14.82 -7.93
N LEU A 241 -15.77 -14.36 -6.67
CA LEU A 241 -16.27 -15.19 -5.57
C LEU A 241 -17.73 -15.57 -5.74
N ALA A 242 -18.55 -14.70 -6.35
CA ALA A 242 -19.96 -14.98 -6.60
C ALA A 242 -20.18 -15.94 -7.78
N ALA A 243 -19.37 -15.79 -8.86
CA ALA A 243 -19.55 -16.52 -10.10
C ALA A 243 -18.91 -17.92 -10.10
N ARG A 244 -17.87 -18.15 -9.28
CA ARG A 244 -17.17 -19.44 -9.23
C ARG A 244 -17.55 -20.14 -7.93
N ASP A 245 -18.08 -21.36 -8.06
CA ASP A 245 -18.25 -22.23 -6.91
C ASP A 245 -16.87 -22.55 -6.34
N ALA A 246 -16.77 -22.38 -5.01
CA ALA A 246 -15.52 -22.59 -4.29
C ALA A 246 -15.25 -24.07 -4.10
#